data_6ad4f22bf1f2e63edc4dedbc52fc6660
#
_entry.id   6ad4f22bf1f2e63edc4dedbc52fc6660
#
_cell.length_a   1.000
_cell.length_b   1.000
_cell.length_c   1.000
_cell.angle_alpha   90.00
_cell.angle_beta   90.00
_cell.angle_gamma   90.00
#
_symmetry.space_group_name_H-M   'P 1'
#
loop_
_entity.id
_entity.type
_entity.pdbx_description
1 polymer ?
#
loop_
_entity_poly.entity_id
_entity_poly.type
_entity_poly.pdbx_seq_one_letter_code
_entity_poly.pdbx_strand_id
1 'polypeptide(L)'
;MNKEQLAKMKQGKGFIAALDQSGGSTPKALRTYGIEADQYNGDEEMFKLVHEMRTRMMTSPAFKGDRIIGVILFERTMRDKVEGMPTADYVWEKKGIVPFLKVDKGLQEEKNGVQLMKDFPGLEELLADGVKYHVFGTKMRSFIKSANKEGIKAIVDQQFEWAERILKAGLVPIIEPEVDIHAADKKEAEVILRDELKRHLDKVSAPVIFKLSLPTEANFYEELISHPNLIRMVALSGGYTREDANKKLAANHGMIASFSRALCEGLKASQTDDEFNKLFADSIESVYEASIK
;
A
#
# COMPACT_ATOMS: atom_id res chain seq x y z
N MET A 1 11.01 -5.24 16.14
CA MET A 1 11.06 -4.20 15.07
C MET A 1 12.51 -3.96 14.67
N ASN A 2 12.83 -4.05 13.37
CA ASN A 2 14.17 -3.81 12.83
C ASN A 2 14.46 -2.29 12.79
N LYS A 3 15.57 -1.87 13.43
CA LYS A 3 15.93 -0.45 13.59
C LYS A 3 16.37 0.21 12.27
N GLU A 4 17.04 -0.54 11.39
CA GLU A 4 17.49 -0.03 10.09
C GLU A 4 16.30 0.21 9.15
N GLN A 5 15.34 -0.75 9.11
CA GLN A 5 14.10 -0.59 8.36
C GLN A 5 13.27 0.58 8.89
N LEU A 6 13.18 0.75 10.21
CA LEU A 6 12.50 1.90 10.82
C LEU A 6 13.15 3.23 10.43
N ALA A 7 14.48 3.32 10.50
CA ALA A 7 15.22 4.51 10.09
C ALA A 7 14.98 4.84 8.62
N LYS A 8 15.00 3.81 7.74
CA LYS A 8 14.70 3.97 6.32
C LYS A 8 13.27 4.47 6.09
N MET A 9 12.29 3.93 6.81
CA MET A 9 10.89 4.40 6.69
C MET A 9 10.72 5.83 7.18
N LYS A 10 11.41 6.25 8.22
CA LYS A 10 11.35 7.62 8.75
C LYS A 10 12.04 8.65 7.86
N GLN A 11 13.20 8.33 7.32
CA GLN A 11 14.11 9.31 6.73
C GLN A 11 14.41 9.08 5.25
N GLY A 12 14.11 7.88 4.73
CA GLY A 12 14.41 7.51 3.34
C GLY A 12 13.67 8.40 2.35
N LYS A 13 14.37 8.81 1.30
CA LYS A 13 13.77 9.47 0.15
C LYS A 13 13.26 8.42 -0.81
N GLY A 14 12.03 8.53 -1.25
CA GLY A 14 11.41 7.58 -2.16
C GLY A 14 9.95 7.29 -1.83
N PHE A 15 9.43 6.19 -2.36
CA PHE A 15 8.02 5.82 -2.23
C PHE A 15 7.84 4.35 -1.85
N ILE A 16 6.60 3.93 -1.58
CA ILE A 16 6.25 2.53 -1.28
C ILE A 16 5.56 1.92 -2.51
N ALA A 17 6.13 0.87 -3.09
CA ALA A 17 5.48 0.11 -4.16
C ALA A 17 4.35 -0.76 -3.57
N ALA A 18 3.14 -0.73 -4.17
CA ALA A 18 2.04 -1.56 -3.72
C ALA A 18 1.82 -2.74 -4.70
N LEU A 19 2.35 -3.91 -4.33
CA LEU A 19 2.25 -5.17 -5.09
C LEU A 19 1.35 -6.19 -4.38
N ASP A 20 0.30 -5.71 -3.70
CA ASP A 20 -0.56 -6.48 -2.81
C ASP A 20 -1.96 -6.74 -3.35
N GLN A 21 -2.19 -6.60 -4.65
CA GLN A 21 -3.49 -6.91 -5.28
C GLN A 21 -3.87 -8.35 -4.92
N SER A 22 -5.11 -8.54 -4.47
CA SER A 22 -5.63 -9.82 -3.99
C SER A 22 -7.13 -9.97 -4.25
N GLY A 23 -7.66 -11.18 -4.14
CA GLY A 23 -9.08 -11.46 -4.37
C GLY A 23 -9.54 -10.96 -5.73
N GLY A 24 -10.66 -10.27 -5.80
CA GLY A 24 -11.25 -9.76 -7.06
C GLY A 24 -10.39 -8.77 -7.85
N SER A 25 -9.34 -8.19 -7.25
CA SER A 25 -8.40 -7.33 -7.98
C SER A 25 -7.29 -8.09 -8.71
N THR A 26 -7.09 -9.37 -8.39
CA THR A 26 -6.05 -10.22 -9.01
C THR A 26 -6.29 -10.45 -10.50
N PRO A 27 -7.48 -10.92 -10.95
CA PRO A 27 -7.76 -11.07 -12.38
C PRO A 27 -7.64 -9.75 -13.15
N LYS A 28 -8.07 -8.63 -12.52
CA LYS A 28 -7.95 -7.31 -13.12
C LYS A 28 -6.49 -6.87 -13.30
N ALA A 29 -5.62 -7.20 -12.35
CA ALA A 29 -4.19 -6.90 -12.44
C ALA A 29 -3.54 -7.69 -13.59
N LEU A 30 -3.82 -9.00 -13.70
CA LEU A 30 -3.35 -9.84 -14.80
C LEU A 30 -3.83 -9.33 -16.16
N ARG A 31 -5.13 -9.01 -16.29
CA ARG A 31 -5.67 -8.44 -17.53
C ARG A 31 -5.00 -7.13 -17.92
N THR A 32 -4.74 -6.25 -16.95
CA THR A 32 -4.01 -5.01 -17.20
C THR A 32 -2.58 -5.29 -17.66
N TYR A 33 -1.96 -6.36 -17.15
CA TYR A 33 -0.63 -6.84 -17.56
C TYR A 33 -0.65 -7.57 -18.91
N GLY A 34 -1.82 -7.86 -19.48
CA GLY A 34 -2.00 -8.52 -20.79
C GLY A 34 -2.15 -10.04 -20.70
N ILE A 35 -2.56 -10.55 -19.56
CA ILE A 35 -2.91 -11.97 -19.36
C ILE A 35 -4.43 -12.05 -19.14
N GLU A 36 -5.15 -12.59 -20.12
CA GLU A 36 -6.61 -12.71 -20.08
C GLU A 36 -7.07 -13.94 -19.28
N ALA A 37 -8.34 -13.97 -18.92
CA ALA A 37 -8.90 -14.99 -18.04
C ALA A 37 -8.93 -16.41 -18.67
N ASP A 38 -8.87 -16.51 -19.99
CA ASP A 38 -8.81 -17.78 -20.74
C ASP A 38 -7.38 -18.36 -20.82
N GLN A 39 -6.38 -17.64 -20.32
CA GLN A 39 -4.97 -18.04 -20.32
C GLN A 39 -4.54 -18.75 -19.05
N TYR A 40 -5.45 -18.99 -18.08
CA TYR A 40 -5.17 -19.75 -16.86
C TYR A 40 -6.39 -20.50 -16.35
N ASN A 41 -6.19 -21.62 -15.66
CA ASN A 41 -7.25 -22.46 -15.12
C ASN A 41 -7.23 -22.45 -13.59
N GLY A 42 -8.23 -21.76 -13.01
CA GLY A 42 -8.42 -21.72 -11.55
C GLY A 42 -7.43 -20.83 -10.80
N ASP A 43 -7.61 -20.80 -9.49
CA ASP A 43 -6.89 -19.88 -8.62
C ASP A 43 -5.40 -20.17 -8.51
N GLU A 44 -5.00 -21.44 -8.56
CA GLU A 44 -3.59 -21.84 -8.38
C GLU A 44 -2.72 -21.30 -9.52
N GLU A 45 -3.16 -21.49 -10.76
CA GLU A 45 -2.45 -20.99 -11.94
C GLU A 45 -2.50 -19.46 -12.02
N MET A 46 -3.64 -18.86 -11.69
CA MET A 46 -3.77 -17.41 -11.58
C MET A 46 -2.75 -16.82 -10.60
N PHE A 47 -2.63 -17.37 -9.41
CA PHE A 47 -1.69 -16.87 -8.41
C PHE A 47 -0.22 -17.11 -8.78
N LYS A 48 0.08 -18.19 -9.50
CA LYS A 48 1.41 -18.42 -10.07
C LYS A 48 1.79 -17.31 -11.05
N LEU A 49 0.90 -16.98 -11.99
CA LEU A 49 1.11 -15.89 -12.95
C LEU A 49 1.26 -14.52 -12.26
N VAL A 50 0.50 -14.28 -11.21
CA VAL A 50 0.67 -13.06 -10.40
C VAL A 50 2.02 -13.01 -9.72
N HIS A 51 2.50 -14.14 -9.18
CA HIS A 51 3.81 -14.20 -8.57
C HIS A 51 4.93 -14.01 -9.61
N GLU A 52 4.81 -14.58 -10.79
CA GLU A 52 5.73 -14.37 -11.92
C GLU A 52 5.77 -12.89 -12.34
N MET A 53 4.62 -12.26 -12.50
CA MET A 53 4.51 -10.82 -12.79
C MET A 53 5.23 -9.97 -11.72
N ARG A 54 4.98 -10.26 -10.44
CA ARG A 54 5.62 -9.54 -9.32
C ARG A 54 7.11 -9.81 -9.24
N THR A 55 7.52 -11.04 -9.49
CA THR A 55 8.94 -11.44 -9.55
C THR A 55 9.65 -10.63 -10.64
N ARG A 56 9.08 -10.52 -11.85
CA ARG A 56 9.66 -9.71 -12.93
C ARG A 56 9.81 -8.24 -12.53
N MET A 57 8.86 -7.67 -11.78
CA MET A 57 8.99 -6.32 -11.24
C MET A 57 10.11 -6.25 -10.20
N MET A 58 10.14 -7.16 -9.22
CA MET A 58 11.10 -7.13 -8.10
C MET A 58 12.54 -7.43 -8.55
N THR A 59 12.72 -8.24 -9.60
CA THR A 59 14.05 -8.53 -10.18
C THR A 59 14.55 -7.44 -11.12
N SER A 60 13.66 -6.57 -11.61
CA SER A 60 14.06 -5.45 -12.48
C SER A 60 15.21 -4.65 -11.88
N PRO A 61 16.22 -4.26 -12.70
CA PRO A 61 17.31 -3.38 -12.27
C PRO A 61 16.85 -2.04 -11.70
N ALA A 62 15.68 -1.55 -12.11
CA ALA A 62 15.12 -0.29 -11.62
C ALA A 62 14.47 -0.43 -10.23
N PHE A 63 14.08 -1.64 -9.81
CA PHE A 63 13.45 -1.89 -8.51
C PHE A 63 14.51 -1.92 -7.40
N LYS A 64 14.88 -0.74 -6.88
CA LYS A 64 15.96 -0.55 -5.90
C LYS A 64 15.57 0.39 -4.79
N GLY A 65 16.22 0.22 -3.64
CA GLY A 65 15.99 0.98 -2.41
C GLY A 65 16.48 2.43 -2.43
N ASP A 66 17.06 2.92 -3.51
CA ASP A 66 17.40 4.33 -3.74
C ASP A 66 16.21 5.15 -4.28
N ARG A 67 15.15 4.48 -4.79
CA ARG A 67 13.90 5.07 -5.26
C ARG A 67 12.70 4.53 -4.50
N ILE A 68 12.70 3.24 -4.18
CA ILE A 68 11.61 2.52 -3.52
C ILE A 68 12.05 2.18 -2.10
N ILE A 69 11.48 2.85 -1.10
CA ILE A 69 11.86 2.62 0.30
C ILE A 69 11.09 1.47 0.95
N GLY A 70 9.93 1.09 0.40
CA GLY A 70 9.12 -0.02 0.91
C GLY A 70 8.32 -0.71 -0.19
N VAL A 71 7.88 -1.92 0.07
CA VAL A 71 6.96 -2.68 -0.81
C VAL A 71 5.90 -3.37 0.02
N ILE A 72 4.64 -3.30 -0.43
CA ILE A 72 3.53 -4.03 0.18
C ILE A 72 3.32 -5.32 -0.61
N LEU A 73 3.41 -6.46 0.08
CA LEU A 73 3.30 -7.80 -0.47
C LEU A 73 1.94 -8.41 -0.10
N PHE A 74 1.43 -9.26 -0.97
CA PHE A 74 0.34 -10.16 -0.65
C PHE A 74 0.87 -11.41 0.07
N GLU A 75 0.07 -12.04 0.90
CA GLU A 75 0.40 -13.20 1.72
C GLU A 75 1.09 -14.33 0.93
N ARG A 76 0.54 -14.74 -0.22
CA ARG A 76 1.15 -15.79 -1.07
C ARG A 76 2.52 -15.34 -1.60
N THR A 77 2.64 -14.10 -2.07
CA THR A 77 3.91 -13.55 -2.55
C THR A 77 4.96 -13.51 -1.43
N MET A 78 4.56 -13.18 -0.20
CA MET A 78 5.46 -13.18 0.97
C MET A 78 5.99 -14.60 1.26
N ARG A 79 5.11 -15.62 1.18
CA ARG A 79 5.48 -17.02 1.45
C ARG A 79 6.28 -17.67 0.33
N ASP A 80 6.24 -17.09 -0.86
CA ASP A 80 6.94 -17.57 -2.04
C ASP A 80 8.40 -17.06 -2.08
N LYS A 81 9.11 -17.41 -3.12
CA LYS A 81 10.54 -17.09 -3.29
C LYS A 81 10.77 -16.26 -4.56
N VAL A 82 11.74 -15.38 -4.50
CA VAL A 82 12.32 -14.67 -5.64
C VAL A 82 13.80 -15.03 -5.70
N GLU A 83 14.25 -15.55 -6.85
CA GLU A 83 15.63 -16.02 -7.05
C GLU A 83 16.11 -16.99 -5.95
N GLY A 84 15.20 -17.86 -5.48
CA GLY A 84 15.50 -18.88 -4.46
C GLY A 84 15.48 -18.39 -3.01
N MET A 85 15.33 -17.07 -2.76
CA MET A 85 15.23 -16.46 -1.42
C MET A 85 13.75 -16.21 -1.05
N PRO A 86 13.36 -16.28 0.24
CA PRO A 86 12.08 -15.76 0.69
C PRO A 86 11.87 -14.33 0.21
N THR A 87 10.67 -14.00 -0.30
CA THR A 87 10.44 -12.72 -0.98
C THR A 87 10.77 -11.52 -0.11
N ALA A 88 10.41 -11.53 1.17
CA ALA A 88 10.68 -10.41 2.07
C ALA A 88 12.19 -10.22 2.32
N ASP A 89 12.94 -11.31 2.46
CA ASP A 89 14.40 -11.27 2.58
C ASP A 89 15.06 -10.77 1.29
N TYR A 90 14.58 -11.24 0.13
CA TYR A 90 15.08 -10.77 -1.16
C TYR A 90 14.93 -9.26 -1.34
N VAL A 91 13.75 -8.72 -1.06
CA VAL A 91 13.52 -7.28 -1.26
C VAL A 91 14.29 -6.43 -0.28
N TRP A 92 14.56 -6.93 0.94
CA TRP A 92 15.39 -6.23 1.90
C TRP A 92 16.89 -6.37 1.61
N GLU A 93 17.40 -7.60 1.51
CA GLU A 93 18.82 -7.86 1.43
C GLU A 93 19.43 -7.55 0.04
N LYS A 94 18.68 -7.83 -1.05
CA LYS A 94 19.17 -7.61 -2.42
C LYS A 94 18.77 -6.26 -2.99
N LYS A 95 17.63 -5.71 -2.57
CA LYS A 95 17.10 -4.46 -3.14
C LYS A 95 17.13 -3.29 -2.14
N GLY A 96 17.31 -3.54 -0.85
CA GLY A 96 17.28 -2.51 0.20
C GLY A 96 15.89 -1.90 0.41
N ILE A 97 14.82 -2.66 0.17
CA ILE A 97 13.42 -2.22 0.21
C ILE A 97 12.72 -2.86 1.42
N VAL A 98 12.04 -2.04 2.23
CA VAL A 98 11.36 -2.51 3.46
C VAL A 98 10.08 -3.27 3.11
N PRO A 99 9.93 -4.56 3.53
CA PRO A 99 8.76 -5.36 3.21
C PRO A 99 7.60 -5.12 4.19
N PHE A 100 6.38 -4.97 3.64
CA PHE A 100 5.11 -4.94 4.37
C PHE A 100 4.18 -6.05 3.87
N LEU A 101 3.30 -6.53 4.74
CA LEU A 101 2.31 -7.56 4.45
C LEU A 101 0.89 -6.99 4.46
N LYS A 102 0.12 -7.22 3.40
CA LYS A 102 -1.32 -6.97 3.41
C LYS A 102 -2.03 -7.99 4.31
N VAL A 103 -2.79 -7.51 5.30
CA VAL A 103 -3.45 -8.38 6.30
C VAL A 103 -4.98 -8.39 6.22
N ASP A 104 -5.62 -7.41 5.57
CA ASP A 104 -7.08 -7.44 5.37
C ASP A 104 -7.50 -8.54 4.37
N LYS A 105 -8.67 -9.09 4.54
CA LYS A 105 -9.29 -10.12 3.68
C LYS A 105 -10.41 -9.57 2.79
N GLY A 106 -10.36 -8.29 2.49
CA GLY A 106 -11.35 -7.58 1.70
C GLY A 106 -12.37 -6.83 2.55
N LEU A 107 -13.40 -6.31 1.89
CA LEU A 107 -14.36 -5.39 2.46
C LEU A 107 -15.69 -6.08 2.74
N GLN A 108 -16.37 -5.63 3.80
CA GLN A 108 -17.78 -5.94 4.08
C GLN A 108 -18.70 -5.24 3.08
N GLU A 109 -19.99 -5.57 3.14
CA GLU A 109 -21.02 -4.80 2.42
C GLU A 109 -21.05 -3.35 2.91
N GLU A 110 -21.51 -2.46 2.04
CA GLU A 110 -21.63 -1.05 2.37
C GLU A 110 -22.69 -0.81 3.45
N LYS A 111 -22.31 -0.05 4.48
CA LYS A 111 -23.21 0.45 5.51
C LYS A 111 -22.77 1.85 5.93
N ASN A 112 -23.72 2.76 6.11
CA ASN A 112 -23.43 4.15 6.50
C ASN A 112 -22.38 4.82 5.59
N GLY A 113 -22.47 4.60 4.26
CA GLY A 113 -21.56 5.20 3.29
C GLY A 113 -20.11 4.71 3.36
N VAL A 114 -19.85 3.59 4.02
CA VAL A 114 -18.51 3.02 4.17
C VAL A 114 -18.52 1.49 4.04
N GLN A 115 -17.36 0.92 3.78
CA GLN A 115 -17.11 -0.52 3.81
C GLN A 115 -15.96 -0.81 4.79
N LEU A 116 -16.31 -1.44 5.90
CA LEU A 116 -15.34 -1.94 6.89
C LEU A 116 -14.53 -3.12 6.33
N MET A 117 -13.42 -3.45 6.96
CA MET A 117 -12.73 -4.71 6.69
C MET A 117 -13.58 -5.89 7.15
N LYS A 118 -13.52 -7.00 6.40
CA LYS A 118 -14.11 -8.27 6.85
C LYS A 118 -13.44 -8.74 8.13
N ASP A 119 -14.22 -9.35 8.99
CA ASP A 119 -13.70 -10.03 10.18
C ASP A 119 -12.70 -11.13 9.75
N PHE A 120 -11.61 -11.21 10.47
CA PHE A 120 -10.57 -12.18 10.21
C PHE A 120 -10.01 -12.77 11.51
N PRO A 121 -10.58 -13.88 12.00
CA PRO A 121 -10.10 -14.53 13.24
C PRO A 121 -8.65 -15.00 13.18
N GLY A 122 -8.11 -15.27 11.98
CA GLY A 122 -6.72 -15.69 11.75
C GLY A 122 -5.70 -14.54 11.70
N LEU A 123 -6.03 -13.34 12.20
CA LEU A 123 -5.11 -12.20 12.12
C LEU A 123 -3.81 -12.47 12.87
N GLU A 124 -3.88 -12.99 14.10
CA GLU A 124 -2.69 -13.27 14.92
C GLU A 124 -1.75 -14.29 14.27
N GLU A 125 -2.33 -15.32 13.66
CA GLU A 125 -1.54 -16.34 12.92
C GLU A 125 -0.83 -15.71 11.71
N LEU A 126 -1.53 -14.86 10.96
CA LEU A 126 -0.95 -14.14 9.83
C LEU A 126 0.13 -13.14 10.27
N LEU A 127 -0.04 -12.49 11.42
CA LEU A 127 0.97 -11.61 12.00
C LEU A 127 2.22 -12.40 12.45
N ALA A 128 2.02 -13.58 13.05
CA ALA A 128 3.11 -14.47 13.42
C ALA A 128 3.90 -14.96 12.19
N ASP A 129 3.20 -15.29 11.09
CA ASP A 129 3.83 -15.58 9.82
C ASP A 129 4.62 -14.36 9.28
N GLY A 130 4.03 -13.17 9.33
CA GLY A 130 4.72 -11.94 8.94
C GLY A 130 6.05 -11.75 9.70
N VAL A 131 6.04 -11.99 11.01
CA VAL A 131 7.27 -11.95 11.82
C VAL A 131 8.26 -13.04 11.39
N LYS A 132 7.79 -14.27 11.17
CA LYS A 132 8.60 -15.41 10.72
C LYS A 132 9.26 -15.16 9.35
N TYR A 133 8.56 -14.49 8.45
CA TYR A 133 9.06 -14.12 7.11
C TYR A 133 9.74 -12.75 7.09
N HIS A 134 10.08 -12.19 8.24
CA HIS A 134 10.87 -10.98 8.43
C HIS A 134 10.26 -9.71 7.81
N VAL A 135 8.93 -9.61 7.68
CA VAL A 135 8.30 -8.36 7.28
C VAL A 135 8.42 -7.31 8.38
N PHE A 136 8.55 -6.06 8.00
CA PHE A 136 8.67 -4.93 8.92
C PHE A 136 7.33 -4.50 9.49
N GLY A 137 6.29 -4.58 8.68
CA GLY A 137 4.97 -4.08 9.04
C GLY A 137 3.87 -4.65 8.16
N THR A 138 2.70 -4.10 8.33
CA THR A 138 1.48 -4.57 7.65
C THR A 138 0.75 -3.43 6.95
N LYS A 139 -0.22 -3.79 6.08
CA LYS A 139 -1.17 -2.85 5.50
C LYS A 139 -2.58 -3.43 5.53
N MET A 140 -3.56 -2.61 5.88
CA MET A 140 -4.97 -2.94 5.91
C MET A 140 -5.80 -1.81 5.30
N ARG A 141 -6.88 -2.15 4.57
CA ARG A 141 -7.67 -1.19 3.79
C ARG A 141 -9.16 -1.28 4.13
N SER A 142 -9.76 -0.12 4.37
CA SER A 142 -11.22 0.11 4.38
C SER A 142 -11.58 1.13 3.31
N PHE A 143 -12.87 1.33 3.03
CA PHE A 143 -13.31 2.19 1.94
C PHE A 143 -14.45 3.13 2.37
N ILE A 144 -14.29 4.42 2.11
CA ILE A 144 -15.23 5.49 2.42
C ILE A 144 -15.84 6.00 1.12
N LYS A 145 -17.16 5.88 0.99
CA LYS A 145 -17.93 6.26 -0.20
C LYS A 145 -18.66 7.59 -0.06
N SER A 146 -18.91 8.03 1.16
CA SER A 146 -19.57 9.30 1.45
C SER A 146 -19.18 9.87 2.81
N ALA A 147 -19.48 11.14 3.03
CA ALA A 147 -19.17 11.88 4.25
C ALA A 147 -20.11 11.53 5.43
N ASN A 148 -20.26 10.25 5.73
CA ASN A 148 -21.03 9.79 6.88
C ASN A 148 -20.15 9.72 8.14
N LYS A 149 -20.46 10.54 9.13
CA LYS A 149 -19.67 10.66 10.35
C LYS A 149 -19.58 9.36 11.16
N GLU A 150 -20.68 8.65 11.29
CA GLU A 150 -20.73 7.36 12.04
C GLU A 150 -19.94 6.28 11.30
N GLY A 151 -20.09 6.22 9.97
CA GLY A 151 -19.37 5.27 9.13
C GLY A 151 -17.87 5.52 9.14
N ILE A 152 -17.42 6.75 8.94
CA ILE A 152 -16.00 7.11 8.95
C ILE A 152 -15.38 6.84 10.33
N LYS A 153 -16.11 7.20 11.41
CA LYS A 153 -15.66 6.87 12.77
C LYS A 153 -15.50 5.35 12.96
N ALA A 154 -16.44 4.54 12.50
CA ALA A 154 -16.37 3.08 12.63
C ALA A 154 -15.17 2.50 11.86
N ILE A 155 -14.85 3.02 10.66
CA ILE A 155 -13.66 2.64 9.89
C ILE A 155 -12.39 2.92 10.69
N VAL A 156 -12.26 4.14 11.22
CA VAL A 156 -11.04 4.54 11.94
C VAL A 156 -10.90 3.75 13.23
N ASP A 157 -11.99 3.57 14.00
CA ASP A 157 -12.00 2.74 15.20
C ASP A 157 -11.54 1.29 14.90
N GLN A 158 -12.09 0.64 13.87
CA GLN A 158 -11.71 -0.73 13.48
C GLN A 158 -10.23 -0.82 13.07
N GLN A 159 -9.75 0.11 12.27
CA GLN A 159 -8.36 0.06 11.82
C GLN A 159 -7.38 0.31 12.98
N PHE A 160 -7.71 1.16 13.93
CA PHE A 160 -6.86 1.37 15.10
C PHE A 160 -6.91 0.21 16.09
N GLU A 161 -8.04 -0.48 16.24
CA GLU A 161 -8.13 -1.74 17.00
C GLU A 161 -7.17 -2.80 16.40
N TRP A 162 -7.18 -2.96 15.08
CA TRP A 162 -6.24 -3.86 14.41
C TRP A 162 -4.79 -3.36 14.51
N ALA A 163 -4.57 -2.05 14.43
CA ALA A 163 -3.24 -1.46 14.59
C ALA A 163 -2.62 -1.80 15.97
N GLU A 164 -3.40 -1.79 17.05
CA GLU A 164 -2.94 -2.20 18.37
C GLU A 164 -2.49 -3.67 18.41
N ARG A 165 -3.24 -4.57 17.76
CA ARG A 165 -2.87 -5.99 17.63
C ARG A 165 -1.59 -6.18 16.84
N ILE A 166 -1.45 -5.44 15.72
CA ILE A 166 -0.26 -5.43 14.86
C ILE A 166 0.96 -4.93 15.64
N LEU A 167 0.82 -3.84 16.38
CA LEU A 167 1.88 -3.28 17.21
C LEU A 167 2.32 -4.25 18.33
N LYS A 168 1.38 -4.96 18.96
CA LYS A 168 1.68 -6.02 19.94
C LYS A 168 2.48 -7.17 19.34
N ALA A 169 2.28 -7.49 18.06
CA ALA A 169 3.10 -8.47 17.33
C ALA A 169 4.49 -7.94 16.94
N GLY A 170 4.81 -6.68 17.24
CA GLY A 170 6.10 -6.04 16.93
C GLY A 170 6.22 -5.51 15.50
N LEU A 171 5.11 -5.41 14.77
CA LEU A 171 5.01 -4.92 13.40
C LEU A 171 4.50 -3.49 13.35
N VAL A 172 4.80 -2.75 12.28
CA VAL A 172 4.33 -1.37 12.06
C VAL A 172 3.09 -1.37 11.14
N PRO A 173 1.93 -0.85 11.58
CA PRO A 173 0.75 -0.81 10.74
C PRO A 173 0.78 0.34 9.74
N ILE A 174 0.41 0.05 8.47
CA ILE A 174 -0.08 1.03 7.52
C ILE A 174 -1.61 0.99 7.58
N ILE A 175 -2.20 2.08 8.04
CA ILE A 175 -3.64 2.31 8.21
C ILE A 175 -4.16 2.98 6.93
N GLU A 176 -5.04 2.29 6.17
CA GLU A 176 -5.51 2.75 4.85
C GLU A 176 -7.04 2.91 4.83
N PRO A 177 -7.60 3.98 5.41
CA PRO A 177 -9.00 4.38 5.24
C PRO A 177 -9.13 5.16 3.93
N GLU A 178 -9.29 4.46 2.81
CA GLU A 178 -9.37 5.06 1.48
C GLU A 178 -10.69 5.79 1.28
N VAL A 179 -10.65 7.06 0.89
CA VAL A 179 -11.82 7.83 0.43
C VAL A 179 -11.95 7.66 -1.08
N ASP A 180 -13.17 7.34 -1.55
CA ASP A 180 -13.47 7.24 -2.98
C ASP A 180 -13.18 8.59 -3.67
N ILE A 181 -12.32 8.58 -4.69
CA ILE A 181 -11.99 9.79 -5.44
C ILE A 181 -13.19 10.35 -6.23
N HIS A 182 -14.23 9.55 -6.42
CA HIS A 182 -15.46 9.90 -7.12
C HIS A 182 -16.62 10.26 -6.17
N ALA A 183 -16.41 10.21 -4.85
CA ALA A 183 -17.44 10.62 -3.89
C ALA A 183 -17.81 12.09 -4.10
N ALA A 184 -19.11 12.36 -4.19
CA ALA A 184 -19.62 13.71 -4.42
C ALA A 184 -19.28 14.67 -3.28
N ASP A 185 -19.14 14.13 -2.06
CA ASP A 185 -18.84 14.81 -0.80
C ASP A 185 -17.44 14.46 -0.27
N LYS A 186 -16.48 14.17 -1.19
CA LYS A 186 -15.11 13.76 -0.85
C LYS A 186 -14.43 14.74 0.11
N LYS A 187 -14.57 16.04 -0.13
CA LYS A 187 -13.95 17.07 0.71
C LYS A 187 -14.47 17.02 2.15
N GLU A 188 -15.75 16.83 2.34
CA GLU A 188 -16.39 16.70 3.65
C GLU A 188 -15.96 15.39 4.33
N ALA A 189 -15.88 14.29 3.57
CA ALA A 189 -15.38 13.01 4.07
C ALA A 189 -13.92 13.12 4.56
N GLU A 190 -13.07 13.85 3.85
CA GLU A 190 -11.68 14.11 4.23
C GLU A 190 -11.58 14.90 5.54
N VAL A 191 -12.45 15.86 5.78
CA VAL A 191 -12.49 16.62 7.05
C VAL A 191 -12.81 15.68 8.23
N ILE A 192 -13.88 14.90 8.10
CA ILE A 192 -14.28 13.95 9.16
C ILE A 192 -13.16 12.92 9.39
N LEU A 193 -12.58 12.39 8.31
CA LEU A 193 -11.50 11.40 8.39
C LEU A 193 -10.27 11.97 9.10
N ARG A 194 -9.83 13.17 8.74
CA ARG A 194 -8.67 13.83 9.38
C ARG A 194 -8.88 13.97 10.89
N ASP A 195 -10.05 14.46 11.32
CA ASP A 195 -10.36 14.68 12.71
C ASP A 195 -10.40 13.36 13.50
N GLU A 196 -10.97 12.29 12.91
CA GLU A 196 -10.96 10.96 13.53
C GLU A 196 -9.56 10.35 13.59
N LEU A 197 -8.75 10.48 12.53
CA LEU A 197 -7.35 10.02 12.53
C LEU A 197 -6.54 10.73 13.61
N LYS A 198 -6.69 12.06 13.76
CA LYS A 198 -6.03 12.83 14.81
C LYS A 198 -6.41 12.35 16.20
N ARG A 199 -7.71 12.17 16.44
CA ARG A 199 -8.25 11.69 17.73
C ARG A 199 -7.63 10.34 18.17
N HIS A 200 -7.34 9.45 17.24
CA HIS A 200 -6.69 8.18 17.53
C HIS A 200 -5.16 8.31 17.60
N LEU A 201 -4.56 9.08 16.72
CA LEU A 201 -3.11 9.28 16.67
C LEU A 201 -2.57 9.86 17.98
N ASP A 202 -3.32 10.77 18.62
CA ASP A 202 -3.00 11.34 19.93
C ASP A 202 -2.92 10.29 21.07
N LYS A 203 -3.54 9.12 20.89
CA LYS A 203 -3.58 8.03 21.88
C LYS A 203 -2.57 6.92 21.63
N VAL A 204 -2.04 6.85 20.40
CA VAL A 204 -1.07 5.82 20.03
C VAL A 204 0.31 6.18 20.57
N SER A 205 0.97 5.24 21.25
CA SER A 205 2.33 5.40 21.80
C SER A 205 3.44 4.75 20.95
N ALA A 206 3.11 4.30 19.74
CA ALA A 206 4.01 3.54 18.88
C ALA A 206 3.92 4.02 17.42
N PRO A 207 4.94 3.76 16.58
CA PRO A 207 4.98 4.25 15.20
C PRO A 207 3.88 3.62 14.33
N VAL A 208 3.17 4.49 13.60
CA VAL A 208 2.18 4.11 12.58
C VAL A 208 2.47 4.83 11.25
N ILE A 209 1.91 4.33 10.17
CA ILE A 209 1.94 4.92 8.83
C ILE A 209 0.49 5.12 8.37
N PHE A 210 0.17 6.29 7.83
CA PHE A 210 -1.11 6.51 7.18
C PHE A 210 -0.98 6.40 5.67
N LYS A 211 -1.93 5.70 5.05
CA LYS A 211 -2.08 5.62 3.60
C LYS A 211 -3.45 6.16 3.22
N LEU A 212 -3.48 7.33 2.61
CA LEU A 212 -4.70 8.10 2.35
C LEU A 212 -4.89 8.34 0.85
N SER A 213 -6.12 8.59 0.44
CA SER A 213 -6.40 9.12 -0.88
C SER A 213 -5.73 10.49 -1.04
N LEU A 214 -5.24 10.78 -2.24
CA LEU A 214 -4.76 12.11 -2.57
C LEU A 214 -5.86 13.14 -2.26
N PRO A 215 -5.60 14.15 -1.41
CA PRO A 215 -6.63 15.03 -0.91
C PRO A 215 -7.18 15.96 -2.01
N THR A 216 -8.38 16.46 -1.77
CA THR A 216 -9.05 17.45 -2.63
C THR A 216 -8.28 18.78 -2.63
N GLU A 217 -7.85 19.22 -1.46
CA GLU A 217 -7.04 20.43 -1.28
C GLU A 217 -5.59 20.05 -0.98
N ALA A 218 -4.65 20.73 -1.62
CA ALA A 218 -3.23 20.51 -1.37
C ALA A 218 -2.87 20.79 0.10
N ASN A 219 -1.98 19.94 0.64
CA ASN A 219 -1.50 20.00 2.02
C ASN A 219 -2.56 19.82 3.11
N PHE A 220 -3.73 19.27 2.75
CA PHE A 220 -4.85 19.14 3.69
C PHE A 220 -4.52 18.34 4.96
N TYR A 221 -3.61 17.35 4.86
CA TYR A 221 -3.19 16.51 5.99
C TYR A 221 -1.87 16.93 6.64
N GLU A 222 -1.33 18.12 6.30
CA GLU A 222 0.00 18.57 6.76
C GLU A 222 0.12 18.59 8.30
N GLU A 223 -0.94 18.98 9.01
CA GLU A 223 -0.94 18.99 10.48
C GLU A 223 -0.70 17.61 11.11
N LEU A 224 -1.12 16.51 10.44
CA LEU A 224 -0.90 15.15 10.93
C LEU A 224 0.54 14.69 10.70
N ILE A 225 1.21 15.19 9.65
CA ILE A 225 2.55 14.73 9.26
C ILE A 225 3.59 15.05 10.34
N SER A 226 3.41 16.12 11.08
CA SER A 226 4.32 16.54 12.15
C SER A 226 4.14 15.76 13.46
N HIS A 227 3.13 14.87 13.56
CA HIS A 227 2.89 14.10 14.77
C HIS A 227 4.02 13.06 15.01
N PRO A 228 4.59 12.96 16.23
CA PRO A 228 5.79 12.15 16.49
C PRO A 228 5.60 10.64 16.24
N ASN A 229 4.36 10.14 16.34
CA ASN A 229 4.04 8.73 16.14
C ASN A 229 3.65 8.42 14.68
N LEU A 230 3.41 9.42 13.83
CA LEU A 230 3.22 9.22 12.40
C LEU A 230 4.58 9.25 11.70
N ILE A 231 5.14 8.07 11.43
CA ILE A 231 6.49 7.99 10.85
C ILE A 231 6.52 8.23 9.34
N ARG A 232 5.37 8.09 8.68
CA ARG A 232 5.22 8.41 7.25
C ARG A 232 3.74 8.60 6.90
N MET A 233 3.47 9.54 6.01
CA MET A 233 2.20 9.64 5.33
C MET A 233 2.39 9.29 3.86
N VAL A 234 1.57 8.36 3.36
CA VAL A 234 1.64 7.91 1.97
C VAL A 234 0.31 8.10 1.26
N ALA A 235 0.35 8.34 -0.03
CA ALA A 235 -0.83 8.54 -0.86
C ALA A 235 -1.09 7.32 -1.75
N LEU A 236 -2.34 6.88 -1.83
CA LEU A 236 -2.79 5.95 -2.85
C LEU A 236 -3.26 6.72 -4.10
N SER A 237 -3.21 6.08 -5.28
CA SER A 237 -3.65 6.71 -6.53
C SER A 237 -5.18 6.71 -6.73
N GLY A 238 -5.93 5.86 -6.02
CA GLY A 238 -7.40 5.81 -6.00
C GLY A 238 -8.09 5.53 -7.35
N GLY A 239 -7.34 5.47 -8.44
CA GLY A 239 -7.86 5.34 -9.81
C GLY A 239 -7.44 6.46 -10.75
N TYR A 240 -6.77 7.49 -10.24
CA TYR A 240 -6.09 8.48 -11.11
C TYR A 240 -5.05 7.81 -11.99
N THR A 241 -4.81 8.39 -13.17
CA THR A 241 -3.65 8.06 -14.01
C THR A 241 -2.36 8.34 -13.25
N ARG A 242 -1.23 7.77 -13.69
CA ARG A 242 0.07 8.08 -13.07
C ARG A 242 0.39 9.56 -13.12
N GLU A 243 0.13 10.21 -14.25
CA GLU A 243 0.36 11.65 -14.43
C GLU A 243 -0.45 12.50 -13.44
N ASP A 244 -1.76 12.26 -13.36
CA ASP A 244 -2.64 13.00 -12.43
C ASP A 244 -2.28 12.74 -10.97
N ALA A 245 -1.99 11.47 -10.63
CA ALA A 245 -1.59 11.11 -9.28
C ALA A 245 -0.27 11.78 -8.87
N ASN A 246 0.73 11.78 -9.76
CA ASN A 246 2.00 12.44 -9.54
C ASN A 246 1.85 13.96 -9.39
N LYS A 247 1.04 14.60 -10.22
CA LYS A 247 0.76 16.03 -10.14
C LYS A 247 0.11 16.41 -8.81
N LYS A 248 -0.89 15.64 -8.39
CA LYS A 248 -1.55 15.84 -7.09
C LYS A 248 -0.60 15.59 -5.92
N LEU A 249 0.21 14.53 -6.00
CA LEU A 249 1.17 14.19 -4.95
C LEU A 249 2.21 15.29 -4.77
N ALA A 250 2.78 15.80 -5.86
CA ALA A 250 3.79 16.85 -5.83
C ALA A 250 3.31 18.16 -5.19
N ALA A 251 1.99 18.38 -5.11
CA ALA A 251 1.37 19.51 -4.41
C ALA A 251 1.15 19.25 -2.90
N ASN A 252 1.50 18.06 -2.39
CA ASN A 252 1.27 17.66 -0.99
C ASN A 252 2.61 17.39 -0.28
N HIS A 253 3.13 18.40 0.41
CA HIS A 253 4.41 18.32 1.09
C HIS A 253 4.41 17.25 2.21
N GLY A 254 5.48 16.45 2.26
CA GLY A 254 5.65 15.39 3.27
C GLY A 254 4.87 14.11 3.00
N MET A 255 4.02 14.06 1.97
CA MET A 255 3.43 12.81 1.47
C MET A 255 4.34 12.17 0.42
N ILE A 256 4.45 10.84 0.46
CA ILE A 256 5.10 10.06 -0.61
C ILE A 256 4.07 9.13 -1.26
N ALA A 257 4.36 8.60 -2.44
CA ALA A 257 3.46 7.66 -3.09
C ALA A 257 3.42 6.29 -2.39
N SER A 258 2.25 5.63 -2.46
CA SER A 258 2.11 4.17 -2.35
C SER A 258 1.15 3.70 -3.44
N PHE A 259 1.63 3.75 -4.69
CA PHE A 259 0.83 3.47 -5.87
C PHE A 259 0.93 2.00 -6.28
N SER A 260 -0.18 1.47 -6.78
CA SER A 260 -0.28 0.15 -7.38
C SER A 260 -0.50 0.28 -8.89
N ARG A 261 -1.73 0.55 -9.32
CA ARG A 261 -2.07 0.68 -10.75
C ARG A 261 -1.26 1.75 -11.48
N ALA A 262 -1.11 2.91 -10.88
CA ALA A 262 -0.33 4.01 -11.46
C ALA A 262 1.16 3.66 -11.64
N LEU A 263 1.76 2.87 -10.71
CA LEU A 263 3.14 2.39 -10.84
C LEU A 263 3.30 1.39 -11.99
N CYS A 264 2.32 0.48 -12.14
CA CYS A 264 2.37 -0.61 -13.13
C CYS A 264 1.75 -0.24 -14.48
N GLU A 265 1.33 1.03 -14.66
CA GLU A 265 0.66 1.50 -15.87
C GLU A 265 1.56 1.31 -17.11
N GLY A 266 1.02 0.61 -18.11
CA GLY A 266 1.69 0.31 -19.38
C GLY A 266 2.59 -0.94 -19.36
N LEU A 267 2.85 -1.57 -18.23
CA LEU A 267 3.59 -2.83 -18.18
C LEU A 267 2.77 -3.97 -18.77
N LYS A 268 3.39 -4.79 -19.61
CA LYS A 268 2.76 -5.93 -20.30
C LYS A 268 3.64 -7.17 -20.26
N ALA A 269 2.99 -8.34 -20.18
CA ALA A 269 3.66 -9.63 -20.24
C ALA A 269 4.41 -9.84 -21.57
N SER A 270 3.89 -9.28 -22.66
CA SER A 270 4.43 -9.43 -24.03
C SER A 270 5.66 -8.56 -24.30
N GLN A 271 6.02 -7.62 -23.43
CA GLN A 271 7.19 -6.78 -23.60
C GLN A 271 8.48 -7.63 -23.45
N THR A 272 9.48 -7.30 -24.24
CA THR A 272 10.85 -7.78 -23.99
C THR A 272 11.35 -7.25 -22.64
N ASP A 273 12.41 -7.84 -22.11
CA ASP A 273 12.97 -7.37 -20.83
C ASP A 273 13.52 -5.95 -20.93
N ASP A 274 14.08 -5.55 -22.05
CA ASP A 274 14.55 -4.20 -22.27
C ASP A 274 13.40 -3.18 -22.29
N GLU A 275 12.32 -3.48 -23.02
CA GLU A 275 11.12 -2.62 -23.09
C GLU A 275 10.45 -2.52 -21.73
N PHE A 276 10.29 -3.64 -21.04
CA PHE A 276 9.70 -3.71 -19.69
C PHE A 276 10.54 -2.89 -18.68
N ASN A 277 11.85 -3.15 -18.63
CA ASN A 277 12.74 -2.50 -17.68
C ASN A 277 12.84 -1.00 -17.94
N LYS A 278 12.87 -0.57 -19.20
CA LYS A 278 12.87 0.85 -19.58
C LYS A 278 11.60 1.54 -19.10
N LEU A 279 10.43 1.01 -19.47
CA LEU A 279 9.15 1.60 -19.07
C LEU A 279 8.97 1.61 -17.54
N PHE A 280 9.41 0.54 -16.89
CA PHE A 280 9.30 0.46 -15.44
C PHE A 280 10.25 1.44 -14.73
N ALA A 281 11.46 1.62 -15.25
CA ALA A 281 12.40 2.63 -14.76
C ALA A 281 11.83 4.05 -14.90
N ASP A 282 11.25 4.40 -16.05
CA ASP A 282 10.61 5.69 -16.31
C ASP A 282 9.43 5.91 -15.34
N SER A 283 8.63 4.86 -15.08
CA SER A 283 7.53 4.89 -14.11
C SER A 283 8.02 5.14 -12.69
N ILE A 284 9.03 4.39 -12.24
CA ILE A 284 9.64 4.53 -10.91
C ILE A 284 10.21 5.93 -10.72
N GLU A 285 10.97 6.44 -11.70
CA GLU A 285 11.57 7.77 -11.58
C GLU A 285 10.49 8.86 -11.49
N SER A 286 9.44 8.81 -12.31
CA SER A 286 8.36 9.80 -12.26
C SER A 286 7.61 9.81 -10.92
N VAL A 287 7.38 8.64 -10.31
CA VAL A 287 6.73 8.52 -8.99
C VAL A 287 7.68 8.97 -7.87
N TYR A 288 8.97 8.66 -8.01
CA TYR A 288 10.00 9.11 -7.08
C TYR A 288 10.10 10.64 -7.06
N GLU A 289 10.21 11.28 -8.23
CA GLU A 289 10.27 12.74 -8.34
C GLU A 289 9.07 13.43 -7.69
N ALA A 290 7.86 12.87 -7.88
CA ALA A 290 6.65 13.39 -7.23
C ALA A 290 6.65 13.21 -5.71
N SER A 291 7.36 12.17 -5.21
CA SER A 291 7.40 11.83 -3.77
C SER A 291 8.45 12.61 -2.98
N ILE A 292 9.37 13.31 -3.62
CA ILE A 292 10.46 14.04 -2.94
C ILE A 292 10.33 15.57 -3.03
N LYS A 293 9.18 16.07 -3.51
CA LYS A 293 8.88 17.51 -3.64
C LYS A 293 8.59 18.15 -2.29
#